data_2458fc71f7d67f98647b2341c91e61de
#
_entry.id   2458fc71f7d67f98647b2341c91e61de
#
_cell.length_a   1.000
_cell.length_b   1.000
_cell.length_c   1.000
_cell.angle_alpha   90.00
_cell.angle_beta   90.00
_cell.angle_gamma   90.00
#
_symmetry.space_group_name_H-M   'P 1'
#
loop_
_entity.id
_entity.type
_entity.pdbx_description
1 polymer ?
#
loop_
_entity_poly.entity_id
_entity_poly.type
_entity_poly.pdbx_seq_one_letter_code
_entity_poly.pdbx_strand_id
1 'polypeptide(L)'
;TIEPAITFQILYQFLIDQIGEKLAKTRTFVTTSIKSGELLEIAKSNELEIFEVIESIGGRFSVLSSVGFFPLLFAKINVDEIIQGAIEAHKKYSTSSISQNLAYKYALFRFLMYKNFNYKTEILISYEPFLIYFNEWWKQLFGESEGKNLKGLFPASAIFTTDLHSLGQFIQDGSKIFFQTIIYIKKPKFDLGIKKLVQFNTKINKLSGKTVSEINFQAFLATTLAHSSYGNNPNLVLEIADSSPKTFGHL
;
A
#
# COMPACT_ATOMS: atom_id res chain seq x y z
N THR A 1 8.89 -19.36 6.10
CA THR A 1 7.73 -19.47 7.00
C THR A 1 6.84 -20.61 6.56
N ILE A 2 5.91 -21.01 7.41
CA ILE A 2 5.05 -22.19 7.18
C ILE A 2 4.05 -21.95 6.04
N GLU A 3 3.52 -20.74 5.91
CA GLU A 3 2.52 -20.37 4.90
C GLU A 3 3.07 -20.49 3.47
N PRO A 4 4.25 -19.91 3.12
CA PRO A 4 4.86 -20.15 1.82
C PRO A 4 5.18 -21.62 1.54
N ALA A 5 5.59 -22.40 2.56
CA ALA A 5 5.89 -23.82 2.38
C ALA A 5 4.63 -24.61 2.02
N ILE A 6 3.52 -24.40 2.73
CA ILE A 6 2.23 -25.04 2.44
C ILE A 6 1.75 -24.60 1.04
N THR A 7 1.80 -23.31 0.74
CA THR A 7 1.37 -22.77 -0.57
C THR A 7 2.19 -23.37 -1.71
N PHE A 8 3.52 -23.46 -1.54
CA PHE A 8 4.40 -24.08 -2.53
C PHE A 8 4.03 -25.54 -2.77
N GLN A 9 3.85 -26.34 -1.73
CA GLN A 9 3.50 -27.77 -1.88
C GLN A 9 2.18 -27.95 -2.63
N ILE A 10 1.14 -27.19 -2.27
CA ILE A 10 -0.17 -27.33 -2.89
C ILE A 10 -0.13 -26.87 -4.35
N LEU A 11 0.44 -25.70 -4.63
CA LEU A 11 0.45 -25.12 -5.97
C LEU A 11 1.42 -25.86 -6.91
N TYR A 12 2.55 -26.34 -6.42
CA TYR A 12 3.50 -27.11 -7.23
C TYR A 12 2.93 -28.46 -7.62
N GLN A 13 2.27 -29.16 -6.69
CA GLN A 13 1.57 -30.41 -7.02
C GLN A 13 0.43 -30.17 -8.01
N PHE A 14 -0.39 -29.13 -7.79
CA PHE A 14 -1.42 -28.75 -8.76
C PHE A 14 -0.85 -28.47 -10.15
N LEU A 15 0.29 -27.80 -10.25
CA LEU A 15 0.96 -27.53 -11.52
C LEU A 15 1.44 -28.82 -12.19
N ILE A 16 2.02 -29.76 -11.45
CA ILE A 16 2.41 -31.08 -11.95
C ILE A 16 1.20 -31.82 -12.51
N ASP A 17 0.09 -31.83 -11.80
CA ASP A 17 -1.14 -32.50 -12.23
C ASP A 17 -1.71 -31.93 -13.54
N GLN A 18 -1.52 -30.62 -13.77
CA GLN A 18 -2.04 -29.95 -14.97
C GLN A 18 -1.13 -30.10 -16.20
N ILE A 19 0.19 -30.02 -16.04
CA ILE A 19 1.13 -29.93 -17.16
C ILE A 19 2.27 -30.95 -17.15
N GLY A 20 2.31 -31.81 -16.13
CA GLY A 20 3.37 -32.79 -15.93
C GLY A 20 4.65 -32.21 -15.29
N GLU A 21 5.42 -33.08 -14.64
CA GLU A 21 6.58 -32.68 -13.83
C GLU A 21 7.64 -31.89 -14.61
N LYS A 22 7.97 -32.35 -15.82
CA LYS A 22 9.00 -31.71 -16.66
C LYS A 22 8.67 -30.25 -16.98
N LEU A 23 7.41 -29.97 -17.36
CA LEU A 23 6.97 -28.59 -17.66
C LEU A 23 6.79 -27.79 -16.37
N ALA A 24 6.34 -28.41 -15.29
CA ALA A 24 6.21 -27.74 -13.99
C ALA A 24 7.56 -27.20 -13.52
N LYS A 25 8.65 -27.96 -13.64
CA LYS A 25 10.00 -27.50 -13.30
C LYS A 25 10.40 -26.24 -14.10
N THR A 26 10.20 -26.24 -15.42
CA THR A 26 10.58 -25.10 -16.27
C THR A 26 9.70 -23.86 -16.10
N ARG A 27 8.57 -23.97 -15.42
CA ARG A 27 7.63 -22.88 -15.17
C ARG A 27 7.57 -22.45 -13.72
N THR A 28 8.44 -23.00 -12.87
CA THR A 28 8.55 -22.65 -11.48
C THR A 28 9.80 -21.82 -11.26
N PHE A 29 9.61 -20.63 -10.70
CA PHE A 29 10.65 -19.68 -10.39
C PHE A 29 10.69 -19.47 -8.88
N VAL A 30 11.87 -19.48 -8.31
CA VAL A 30 12.09 -19.40 -6.87
C VAL A 30 12.84 -18.12 -6.53
N THR A 31 12.26 -17.30 -5.67
CA THR A 31 12.94 -16.10 -5.14
C THR A 31 13.36 -16.39 -3.71
N THR A 32 14.66 -16.57 -3.48
CA THR A 32 15.20 -16.97 -2.18
C THR A 32 16.66 -16.49 -1.97
N SER A 33 17.18 -16.64 -0.73
CA SER A 33 18.62 -16.47 -0.48
C SER A 33 19.44 -17.49 -1.26
N ILE A 34 20.57 -17.07 -1.82
CA ILE A 34 21.51 -17.96 -2.53
C ILE A 34 22.54 -18.62 -1.61
N LYS A 35 22.55 -18.29 -0.32
CA LYS A 35 23.53 -18.81 0.63
C LYS A 35 23.06 -20.05 1.35
N SER A 36 21.81 -20.06 1.82
CA SER A 36 21.27 -21.15 2.62
C SER A 36 19.73 -21.12 2.65
N GLY A 37 19.14 -22.23 3.02
CA GLY A 37 17.71 -22.39 3.25
C GLY A 37 17.11 -23.57 2.50
N GLU A 38 16.09 -24.16 3.06
CA GLU A 38 15.42 -25.34 2.52
C GLU A 38 14.89 -25.12 1.08
N LEU A 39 14.31 -23.95 0.81
CA LEU A 39 13.81 -23.62 -0.52
C LEU A 39 14.95 -23.53 -1.55
N LEU A 40 16.13 -23.07 -1.15
CA LEU A 40 17.32 -23.07 -2.02
C LEU A 40 17.76 -24.50 -2.34
N GLU A 41 17.75 -25.40 -1.36
CA GLU A 41 18.11 -26.82 -1.55
C GLU A 41 17.10 -27.50 -2.50
N ILE A 42 15.81 -27.27 -2.31
CA ILE A 42 14.76 -27.75 -3.19
C ILE A 42 14.98 -27.22 -4.62
N ALA A 43 15.26 -25.93 -4.76
CA ALA A 43 15.44 -25.33 -6.08
C ALA A 43 16.66 -25.90 -6.80
N LYS A 44 17.78 -26.08 -6.11
CA LYS A 44 19.00 -26.66 -6.69
C LYS A 44 18.83 -28.14 -7.07
N SER A 45 18.22 -28.94 -6.20
CA SER A 45 18.03 -30.37 -6.47
C SER A 45 17.00 -30.66 -7.58
N ASN A 46 16.11 -29.71 -7.85
CA ASN A 46 15.10 -29.82 -8.93
C ASN A 46 15.41 -28.97 -10.15
N GLU A 47 16.59 -28.33 -10.20
CA GLU A 47 17.02 -27.43 -11.31
C GLU A 47 16.02 -26.31 -11.61
N LEU A 48 15.41 -25.75 -10.54
CA LEU A 48 14.49 -24.62 -10.69
C LEU A 48 15.26 -23.31 -10.88
N GLU A 49 14.70 -22.38 -11.64
CA GLU A 49 15.26 -21.05 -11.82
C GLU A 49 15.21 -20.24 -10.52
N ILE A 50 16.35 -19.64 -10.13
CA ILE A 50 16.50 -18.94 -8.86
C ILE A 50 16.75 -17.46 -9.09
N PHE A 51 15.94 -16.62 -8.45
CA PHE A 51 16.17 -15.19 -8.28
C PHE A 51 16.66 -14.89 -6.87
N GLU A 52 17.75 -14.16 -6.78
CA GLU A 52 18.38 -13.84 -5.50
C GLU A 52 17.54 -12.85 -4.67
N VAL A 53 17.41 -13.15 -3.38
CA VAL A 53 17.03 -12.19 -2.34
C VAL A 53 18.28 -11.71 -1.66
N ILE A 54 18.55 -10.41 -1.72
CA ILE A 54 19.69 -9.78 -1.07
C ILE A 54 19.48 -9.82 0.44
N GLU A 55 20.35 -10.53 1.17
CA GLU A 55 20.17 -10.77 2.61
C GLU A 55 20.14 -9.52 3.49
N SER A 56 20.80 -8.45 3.07
CA SER A 56 20.76 -7.17 3.78
C SER A 56 19.43 -6.44 3.65
N ILE A 57 18.54 -6.90 2.76
CA ILE A 57 17.21 -6.31 2.54
C ILE A 57 16.19 -7.16 3.27
N GLY A 58 15.62 -6.62 4.35
CA GLY A 58 14.52 -7.28 5.07
C GLY A 58 13.25 -7.38 4.20
N GLY A 59 12.39 -8.37 4.47
CA GLY A 59 11.19 -8.66 3.68
C GLY A 59 10.31 -7.44 3.38
N ARG A 60 10.04 -6.61 4.38
CA ARG A 60 9.23 -5.38 4.23
C ARG A 60 9.85 -4.29 3.36
N PHE A 61 11.14 -4.38 3.04
CA PHE A 61 11.87 -3.46 2.15
C PHE A 61 12.13 -4.06 0.76
N SER A 62 11.69 -5.29 0.49
CA SER A 62 12.08 -6.06 -0.69
C SER A 62 11.25 -5.79 -1.94
N VAL A 63 10.26 -4.89 -1.88
CA VAL A 63 9.40 -4.57 -3.02
C VAL A 63 10.17 -4.08 -4.26
N LEU A 64 11.28 -3.36 -4.08
CA LEU A 64 12.18 -2.91 -5.15
C LEU A 64 13.33 -3.91 -5.40
N SER A 65 13.03 -5.20 -5.38
CA SER A 65 13.97 -6.29 -5.68
C SER A 65 13.27 -7.36 -6.51
N SER A 66 13.95 -8.47 -6.79
CA SER A 66 13.36 -9.62 -7.49
C SER A 66 12.07 -10.13 -6.83
N VAL A 67 11.90 -9.95 -5.51
CA VAL A 67 10.69 -10.31 -4.78
C VAL A 67 9.45 -9.59 -5.30
N GLY A 68 9.56 -8.28 -5.55
CA GLY A 68 8.45 -7.47 -6.07
C GLY A 68 8.44 -7.43 -7.60
N PHE A 69 9.60 -7.27 -8.24
CA PHE A 69 9.66 -7.08 -9.69
C PHE A 69 9.17 -8.28 -10.49
N PHE A 70 9.51 -9.49 -10.05
CA PHE A 70 9.13 -10.69 -10.78
C PHE A 70 7.59 -10.84 -10.91
N PRO A 71 6.79 -10.82 -9.84
CA PRO A 71 5.33 -10.90 -9.96
C PRO A 71 4.72 -9.68 -10.68
N LEU A 72 5.31 -8.48 -10.56
CA LEU A 72 4.83 -7.30 -11.28
C LEU A 72 5.02 -7.42 -12.80
N LEU A 73 6.15 -7.99 -13.25
CA LEU A 73 6.39 -8.29 -14.68
C LEU A 73 5.36 -9.29 -15.20
N PHE A 74 5.03 -10.35 -14.44
CA PHE A 74 3.97 -11.29 -14.80
C PHE A 74 2.60 -10.63 -14.92
N ALA A 75 2.32 -9.65 -14.04
CA ALA A 75 1.12 -8.82 -14.09
C ALA A 75 1.15 -7.77 -15.23
N LYS A 76 2.20 -7.75 -16.05
CA LYS A 76 2.43 -6.77 -17.15
C LYS A 76 2.47 -5.32 -16.65
N ILE A 77 2.94 -5.13 -15.41
CA ILE A 77 3.23 -3.80 -14.87
C ILE A 77 4.60 -3.36 -15.37
N ASN A 78 4.70 -2.10 -15.77
CA ASN A 78 5.96 -1.52 -16.24
C ASN A 78 6.92 -1.28 -15.05
N VAL A 79 7.83 -2.24 -14.83
CA VAL A 79 8.81 -2.20 -13.73
C VAL A 79 9.84 -1.09 -13.94
N ASP A 80 10.20 -0.76 -15.18
CA ASP A 80 11.15 0.32 -15.48
C ASP A 80 10.62 1.68 -15.00
N GLU A 81 9.33 1.92 -15.13
CA GLU A 81 8.69 3.11 -14.58
C GLU A 81 8.74 3.13 -13.04
N ILE A 82 8.54 1.98 -12.37
CA ILE A 82 8.68 1.89 -10.90
C ILE A 82 10.10 2.25 -10.48
N ILE A 83 11.10 1.68 -11.15
CA ILE A 83 12.53 1.95 -10.88
C ILE A 83 12.83 3.43 -11.11
N GLN A 84 12.33 4.02 -12.20
CA GLN A 84 12.52 5.43 -12.48
C GLN A 84 11.91 6.32 -11.38
N GLY A 85 10.69 6.01 -10.93
CA GLY A 85 10.06 6.70 -9.81
C GLY A 85 10.89 6.64 -8.52
N ALA A 86 11.40 5.47 -8.18
CA ALA A 86 12.25 5.25 -7.01
C ALA A 86 13.56 6.03 -7.11
N ILE A 87 14.21 6.07 -8.29
CA ILE A 87 15.44 6.86 -8.52
C ILE A 87 15.16 8.34 -8.34
N GLU A 88 14.05 8.85 -8.87
CA GLU A 88 13.66 10.26 -8.71
C GLU A 88 13.37 10.60 -7.24
N ALA A 89 12.67 9.72 -6.53
CA ALA A 89 12.43 9.87 -5.09
C ALA A 89 13.73 9.88 -4.30
N HIS A 90 14.66 8.96 -4.59
CA HIS A 90 15.97 8.91 -3.95
C HIS A 90 16.73 10.23 -4.12
N LYS A 91 16.80 10.75 -5.35
CA LYS A 91 17.45 12.05 -5.62
C LYS A 91 16.78 13.20 -4.87
N LYS A 92 15.44 13.24 -4.86
CA LYS A 92 14.66 14.28 -4.22
C LYS A 92 14.78 14.27 -2.69
N TYR A 93 14.81 13.09 -2.09
CA TYR A 93 14.81 12.91 -0.64
C TYR A 93 16.21 12.62 -0.05
N SER A 94 17.27 12.75 -0.84
CA SER A 94 18.68 12.64 -0.35
C SER A 94 19.13 13.88 0.43
N THR A 95 18.37 14.99 0.36
CA THR A 95 18.71 16.20 1.11
C THR A 95 18.40 16.06 2.61
N SER A 96 19.31 16.55 3.46
CA SER A 96 19.10 16.61 4.92
C SER A 96 18.20 17.76 5.37
N SER A 97 17.82 18.67 4.46
CA SER A 97 16.98 19.82 4.78
C SER A 97 15.52 19.39 5.00
N ILE A 98 15.02 19.49 6.22
CA ILE A 98 13.62 19.18 6.57
C ILE A 98 12.64 20.03 5.74
N SER A 99 12.98 21.29 5.46
CA SER A 99 12.11 22.18 4.68
C SER A 99 11.88 21.70 3.24
N GLN A 100 12.84 20.98 2.67
CA GLN A 100 12.82 20.49 1.29
C GLN A 100 12.50 18.99 1.18
N ASN A 101 12.65 18.24 2.26
CA ASN A 101 12.47 16.79 2.29
C ASN A 101 11.11 16.40 2.87
N LEU A 102 10.18 15.98 2.00
CA LEU A 102 8.83 15.59 2.43
C LEU A 102 8.83 14.33 3.29
N ALA A 103 9.75 13.39 3.07
CA ALA A 103 9.88 12.20 3.90
C ALA A 103 10.28 12.59 5.35
N TYR A 104 11.19 13.53 5.49
CA TYR A 104 11.56 14.06 6.82
C TYR A 104 10.43 14.87 7.46
N LYS A 105 9.64 15.63 6.68
CA LYS A 105 8.45 16.32 7.20
C LYS A 105 7.43 15.32 7.73
N TYR A 106 7.19 14.25 6.98
CA TYR A 106 6.30 13.17 7.42
C TYR A 106 6.80 12.50 8.69
N ALA A 107 8.08 12.12 8.74
CA ALA A 107 8.69 11.53 9.92
C ALA A 107 8.63 12.47 11.14
N LEU A 108 8.90 13.77 10.94
CA LEU A 108 8.81 14.78 12.01
C LEU A 108 7.37 14.92 12.53
N PHE A 109 6.37 14.97 11.62
CA PHE A 109 4.97 15.04 12.02
C PHE A 109 4.59 13.82 12.88
N ARG A 110 4.91 12.61 12.44
CA ARG A 110 4.68 11.37 13.19
C ARG A 110 5.34 11.39 14.57
N PHE A 111 6.60 11.82 14.60
CA PHE A 111 7.34 11.95 15.85
C PHE A 111 6.67 12.93 16.83
N LEU A 112 6.22 14.09 16.36
CA LEU A 112 5.52 15.08 17.19
C LEU A 112 4.18 14.55 17.69
N MET A 113 3.40 13.87 16.83
CA MET A 113 2.14 13.24 17.24
C MET A 113 2.37 12.22 18.36
N TYR A 114 3.38 11.38 18.22
CA TYR A 114 3.72 10.38 19.24
C TYR A 114 4.26 10.99 20.52
N LYS A 115 5.22 11.93 20.46
CA LYS A 115 5.97 12.44 21.61
C LYS A 115 5.28 13.58 22.33
N ASN A 116 4.73 14.54 21.59
CA ASN A 116 4.22 15.78 22.17
C ASN A 116 2.70 15.72 22.40
N PHE A 117 1.97 15.04 21.51
CA PHE A 117 0.53 14.95 21.57
C PHE A 117 0.01 13.60 22.09
N ASN A 118 0.93 12.67 22.41
CA ASN A 118 0.64 11.37 23.01
C ASN A 118 -0.31 10.46 22.19
N TYR A 119 -0.41 10.67 20.89
CA TYR A 119 -1.11 9.72 20.01
C TYR A 119 -0.34 8.40 19.96
N LYS A 120 -1.05 7.28 19.94
CA LYS A 120 -0.45 5.94 19.93
C LYS A 120 -0.71 5.15 18.65
N THR A 121 -1.62 5.65 17.83
CA THR A 121 -2.03 5.00 16.61
C THR A 121 -1.99 5.98 15.45
N GLU A 122 -1.51 5.52 14.31
CA GLU A 122 -1.66 6.19 13.02
C GLU A 122 -2.58 5.35 12.14
N ILE A 123 -3.61 5.98 11.57
CA ILE A 123 -4.52 5.32 10.64
C ILE A 123 -4.21 5.82 9.24
N LEU A 124 -3.68 4.91 8.39
CA LEU A 124 -3.54 5.18 6.96
C LEU A 124 -4.88 4.99 6.27
N ILE A 125 -5.36 6.06 5.63
CA ILE A 125 -6.66 6.09 4.96
C ILE A 125 -6.45 6.22 3.46
N SER A 126 -7.15 5.40 2.70
CA SER A 126 -7.18 5.46 1.24
C SER A 126 -8.62 5.53 0.75
N TYR A 127 -8.89 6.36 -0.27
CA TYR A 127 -10.20 6.47 -0.91
C TYR A 127 -10.32 5.58 -2.15
N GLU A 128 -9.22 4.89 -2.51
CA GLU A 128 -9.16 3.98 -3.64
C GLU A 128 -9.07 2.52 -3.13
N PRO A 129 -10.08 1.67 -3.37
CA PRO A 129 -10.11 0.29 -2.85
C PRO A 129 -8.92 -0.57 -3.27
N PHE A 130 -8.30 -0.30 -4.43
CA PHE A 130 -7.14 -1.06 -4.89
C PHE A 130 -5.88 -0.84 -4.04
N LEU A 131 -5.86 0.19 -3.16
CA LEU A 131 -4.75 0.43 -2.23
C LEU A 131 -4.79 -0.46 -0.99
N ILE A 132 -5.75 -1.37 -0.85
CA ILE A 132 -5.88 -2.23 0.34
C ILE A 132 -4.57 -2.97 0.66
N TYR A 133 -3.91 -3.57 -0.33
CA TYR A 133 -2.66 -4.29 -0.12
C TYR A 133 -1.46 -3.37 0.08
N PHE A 134 -1.49 -2.16 -0.46
CA PHE A 134 -0.53 -1.12 -0.14
C PHE A 134 -0.64 -0.72 1.34
N ASN A 135 -1.84 -0.58 1.86
CA ASN A 135 -2.08 -0.30 3.27
C ASN A 135 -1.60 -1.44 4.17
N GLU A 136 -1.77 -2.71 3.76
CA GLU A 136 -1.25 -3.88 4.48
C GLU A 136 0.29 -3.88 4.52
N TRP A 137 0.94 -3.62 3.38
CA TRP A 137 2.39 -3.47 3.33
C TRP A 137 2.89 -2.31 4.21
N TRP A 138 2.23 -1.16 4.18
CA TRP A 138 2.55 -0.01 5.02
C TRP A 138 2.47 -0.36 6.52
N LYS A 139 1.46 -1.13 6.93
CA LYS A 139 1.35 -1.60 8.31
C LYS A 139 2.54 -2.47 8.71
N GLN A 140 2.96 -3.40 7.88
CA GLN A 140 4.13 -4.22 8.13
C GLN A 140 5.41 -3.37 8.17
N LEU A 141 5.56 -2.46 7.20
CA LEU A 141 6.74 -1.59 7.12
C LEU A 141 6.97 -0.81 8.42
N PHE A 142 5.95 -0.14 8.92
CA PHE A 142 6.06 0.67 10.14
C PHE A 142 5.97 -0.16 11.42
N GLY A 143 5.09 -1.15 11.48
CA GLY A 143 4.92 -2.01 12.65
C GLY A 143 6.20 -2.75 13.01
N GLU A 144 6.83 -3.41 12.05
CA GLU A 144 8.10 -4.12 12.28
C GLU A 144 9.32 -3.19 12.42
N SER A 145 9.28 -2.01 11.82
CA SER A 145 10.41 -1.06 11.89
C SER A 145 10.44 -0.31 13.21
N GLU A 146 9.29 0.14 13.71
CA GLU A 146 9.17 1.03 14.85
C GLU A 146 8.68 0.35 16.14
N GLY A 147 7.95 -0.77 16.04
CA GLY A 147 7.41 -1.52 17.17
C GLY A 147 8.47 -2.25 17.99
N LYS A 148 9.38 -1.49 18.62
CA LYS A 148 10.53 -2.01 19.38
C LYS A 148 10.68 -1.31 20.71
N ASN A 149 11.21 -2.01 21.72
CA ASN A 149 11.49 -1.46 23.03
C ASN A 149 10.27 -0.79 23.68
N LEU A 150 9.09 -1.39 23.52
CA LEU A 150 7.80 -0.87 24.02
C LEU A 150 7.45 0.54 23.49
N LYS A 151 7.92 0.87 22.29
CA LYS A 151 7.73 2.17 21.62
C LYS A 151 7.17 1.95 20.21
N GLY A 152 6.77 3.05 19.57
CA GLY A 152 6.27 3.11 18.22
C GLY A 152 4.78 3.47 18.15
N LEU A 153 4.38 3.97 16.98
CA LEU A 153 2.98 4.16 16.63
C LEU A 153 2.39 2.82 16.17
N PHE A 154 1.20 2.47 16.64
CA PHE A 154 0.48 1.31 16.11
C PHE A 154 -0.07 1.67 14.72
N PRO A 155 0.35 0.97 13.65
CA PRO A 155 -0.13 1.26 12.30
C PRO A 155 -1.47 0.55 12.07
N ALA A 156 -2.51 1.32 11.84
CA ALA A 156 -3.82 0.86 11.41
C ALA A 156 -4.12 1.35 9.99
N SER A 157 -5.13 0.80 9.33
CA SER A 157 -5.56 1.29 8.03
C SER A 157 -7.07 1.21 7.84
N ALA A 158 -7.60 2.04 6.93
CA ALA A 158 -9.01 2.03 6.55
C ALA A 158 -9.16 2.38 5.06
N ILE A 159 -10.20 1.84 4.43
CA ILE A 159 -10.62 2.19 3.07
C ILE A 159 -11.91 2.99 3.15
N PHE A 160 -11.83 4.28 2.91
CA PHE A 160 -12.99 5.15 2.80
C PHE A 160 -13.53 5.10 1.37
N THR A 161 -14.83 5.21 1.13
CA THR A 161 -15.93 5.54 2.09
C THR A 161 -16.47 4.32 2.85
N THR A 162 -16.08 3.10 2.49
CA THR A 162 -16.60 1.85 3.09
C THR A 162 -16.45 1.86 4.61
N ASP A 163 -15.25 2.12 5.11
CA ASP A 163 -14.99 2.10 6.56
C ASP A 163 -15.52 3.34 7.31
N LEU A 164 -16.07 4.33 6.63
CA LEU A 164 -16.84 5.37 7.30
C LEU A 164 -18.11 4.81 7.96
N HIS A 165 -18.67 3.74 7.40
CA HIS A 165 -19.85 3.07 7.96
C HIS A 165 -19.53 2.22 9.20
N SER A 166 -18.27 1.88 9.41
CA SER A 166 -17.81 1.09 10.56
C SER A 166 -17.05 1.94 11.59
N LEU A 167 -16.15 2.82 11.14
CA LEU A 167 -15.22 3.56 11.99
C LEU A 167 -15.54 5.06 12.07
N GLY A 168 -16.34 5.61 11.15
CA GLY A 168 -16.56 7.05 11.02
C GLY A 168 -17.04 7.72 12.31
N GLN A 169 -17.99 7.11 13.01
CA GLN A 169 -18.50 7.63 14.29
C GLN A 169 -17.41 7.66 15.36
N PHE A 170 -16.60 6.60 15.48
CA PHE A 170 -15.53 6.55 16.46
C PHE A 170 -14.43 7.56 16.14
N ILE A 171 -14.09 7.72 14.86
CA ILE A 171 -13.11 8.72 14.42
C ILE A 171 -13.61 10.12 14.74
N GLN A 172 -14.89 10.40 14.48
CA GLN A 172 -15.49 11.71 14.70
C GLN A 172 -15.58 12.08 16.20
N ASP A 173 -16.05 11.16 17.04
CA ASP A 173 -16.49 11.48 18.40
C ASP A 173 -16.00 10.50 19.49
N GLY A 174 -15.18 9.51 19.11
CA GLY A 174 -14.57 8.57 20.04
C GLY A 174 -13.29 9.08 20.71
N SER A 175 -12.59 8.19 21.40
CA SER A 175 -11.34 8.50 22.09
C SER A 175 -10.26 9.00 21.13
N LYS A 176 -9.61 10.11 21.46
CA LYS A 176 -8.58 10.76 20.64
C LYS A 176 -7.20 10.13 20.86
N ILE A 177 -7.03 8.90 20.43
CA ILE A 177 -5.81 8.09 20.60
C ILE A 177 -5.00 7.91 19.30
N PHE A 178 -5.51 8.46 18.19
CA PHE A 178 -4.91 8.32 16.86
C PHE A 178 -4.94 9.65 16.09
N PHE A 179 -4.10 9.71 15.06
CA PHE A 179 -4.19 10.69 13.98
C PHE A 179 -4.31 9.97 12.65
N GLN A 180 -4.65 10.69 11.59
CA GLN A 180 -4.90 10.14 10.27
C GLN A 180 -3.82 10.57 9.28
N THR A 181 -3.39 9.65 8.42
CA THR A 181 -2.62 9.92 7.22
C THR A 181 -3.44 9.46 6.02
N ILE A 182 -3.78 10.39 5.14
CA ILE A 182 -4.71 10.14 4.03
C ILE A 182 -3.93 10.15 2.73
N ILE A 183 -3.99 9.06 1.95
CA ILE A 183 -3.50 9.03 0.58
C ILE A 183 -4.62 9.51 -0.34
N TYR A 184 -4.35 10.59 -1.07
CA TYR A 184 -5.26 11.15 -2.06
C TYR A 184 -4.61 11.13 -3.45
N ILE A 185 -5.26 10.45 -4.41
CA ILE A 185 -4.84 10.36 -5.81
C ILE A 185 -5.56 11.45 -6.62
N LYS A 186 -4.80 12.40 -7.20
CA LYS A 186 -5.38 13.51 -7.99
C LYS A 186 -6.05 13.05 -9.27
N LYS A 187 -5.42 12.12 -9.98
CA LYS A 187 -5.90 11.62 -11.27
C LYS A 187 -6.03 10.10 -11.20
N PRO A 188 -7.21 9.56 -10.92
CA PRO A 188 -7.44 8.13 -10.97
C PRO A 188 -7.26 7.62 -12.41
N LYS A 189 -6.81 6.36 -12.54
CA LYS A 189 -6.58 5.72 -13.85
C LYS A 189 -7.87 5.58 -14.66
N PHE A 190 -8.96 5.32 -13.96
CA PHE A 190 -10.28 5.15 -14.57
C PHE A 190 -11.28 6.05 -13.83
N ASP A 191 -12.21 6.61 -14.57
CA ASP A 191 -13.32 7.36 -14.02
C ASP A 191 -14.60 7.02 -14.77
N LEU A 192 -15.73 7.10 -14.11
CA LEU A 192 -17.01 6.76 -14.66
C LEU A 192 -18.00 7.91 -14.47
N GLY A 193 -18.55 8.40 -15.58
CA GLY A 193 -19.61 9.40 -15.56
C GLY A 193 -20.97 8.81 -15.17
N ILE A 194 -21.69 9.47 -14.27
CA ILE A 194 -23.00 9.06 -13.79
C ILE A 194 -24.07 9.59 -14.75
N LYS A 195 -24.76 8.66 -15.42
CA LYS A 195 -25.84 8.98 -16.36
C LYS A 195 -27.17 9.19 -15.64
N LYS A 196 -28.01 10.06 -16.22
CA LYS A 196 -29.38 10.24 -15.75
C LYS A 196 -30.22 8.99 -16.04
N LEU A 197 -30.93 8.51 -15.05
CA LEU A 197 -31.92 7.44 -15.21
C LEU A 197 -33.28 8.07 -15.51
N VAL A 198 -33.61 8.16 -16.79
CA VAL A 198 -34.82 8.87 -17.27
C VAL A 198 -36.10 8.18 -16.78
N GLN A 199 -36.07 6.85 -16.59
CA GLN A 199 -37.21 6.05 -16.12
C GLN A 199 -37.59 6.33 -14.66
N PHE A 200 -36.65 6.93 -13.88
CA PHE A 200 -36.83 7.17 -12.46
C PHE A 200 -36.78 8.66 -12.16
N ASN A 201 -37.89 9.24 -11.78
CA ASN A 201 -37.93 10.63 -11.29
C ASN A 201 -37.56 10.67 -9.79
N THR A 202 -36.30 10.42 -9.46
CA THR A 202 -35.82 10.29 -8.09
C THR A 202 -34.70 11.25 -7.76
N LYS A 203 -34.44 11.43 -6.45
CA LYS A 203 -33.33 12.24 -5.95
C LYS A 203 -31.96 11.72 -6.39
N ILE A 204 -31.84 10.44 -6.78
CA ILE A 204 -30.61 9.83 -7.32
C ILE A 204 -30.10 10.58 -8.55
N ASN A 205 -31.00 11.12 -9.38
CA ASN A 205 -30.64 11.91 -10.55
C ASN A 205 -29.89 13.22 -10.23
N LYS A 206 -29.82 13.64 -8.98
CA LYS A 206 -29.00 14.81 -8.57
C LYS A 206 -27.50 14.57 -8.77
N LEU A 207 -27.06 13.32 -8.84
CA LEU A 207 -25.67 12.97 -9.11
C LEU A 207 -25.34 12.88 -10.62
N SER A 208 -26.36 12.94 -11.49
CA SER A 208 -26.17 12.84 -12.93
C SER A 208 -25.31 14.00 -13.47
N GLY A 209 -24.42 13.68 -14.40
CA GLY A 209 -23.46 14.63 -14.97
C GLY A 209 -22.17 14.76 -14.16
N LYS A 210 -22.08 14.17 -12.99
CA LYS A 210 -20.84 14.07 -12.22
C LYS A 210 -20.11 12.77 -12.55
N THR A 211 -18.84 12.69 -12.20
CA THR A 211 -18.06 11.45 -12.23
C THR A 211 -17.94 10.84 -10.85
N VAL A 212 -17.59 9.55 -10.80
CA VAL A 212 -17.32 8.86 -9.53
C VAL A 212 -16.17 9.53 -8.79
N SER A 213 -15.11 9.95 -9.51
CA SER A 213 -13.96 10.64 -8.93
C SER A 213 -14.33 11.98 -8.31
N GLU A 214 -15.22 12.77 -8.96
CA GLU A 214 -15.70 14.03 -8.39
C GLU A 214 -16.47 13.81 -7.09
N ILE A 215 -17.29 12.77 -7.02
CA ILE A 215 -18.03 12.44 -5.79
C ILE A 215 -17.08 11.95 -4.70
N ASN A 216 -16.11 11.09 -5.05
CA ASN A 216 -15.10 10.60 -4.13
C ASN A 216 -14.25 11.76 -3.57
N PHE A 217 -13.91 12.73 -4.41
CA PHE A 217 -13.20 13.95 -3.98
C PHE A 217 -14.03 14.78 -2.98
N GLN A 218 -15.33 14.94 -3.24
CA GLN A 218 -16.19 15.66 -2.30
C GLN A 218 -16.31 14.91 -0.96
N ALA A 219 -16.39 13.57 -0.99
CA ALA A 219 -16.38 12.75 0.20
C ALA A 219 -15.06 12.91 0.98
N PHE A 220 -13.91 12.89 0.29
CA PHE A 220 -12.59 13.14 0.88
C PHE A 220 -12.54 14.51 1.57
N LEU A 221 -12.93 15.59 0.88
CA LEU A 221 -12.90 16.94 1.44
C LEU A 221 -13.81 17.07 2.67
N ALA A 222 -15.06 16.60 2.56
CA ALA A 222 -16.03 16.70 3.64
C ALA A 222 -15.61 15.92 4.87
N THR A 223 -15.11 14.69 4.68
CA THR A 223 -14.67 13.81 5.77
C THR A 223 -13.41 14.36 6.44
N THR A 224 -12.43 14.81 5.64
CA THR A 224 -11.20 15.41 6.17
C THR A 224 -11.49 16.63 7.01
N LEU A 225 -12.39 17.51 6.54
CA LEU A 225 -12.83 18.69 7.29
C LEU A 225 -13.60 18.30 8.56
N ALA A 226 -14.53 17.36 8.47
CA ALA A 226 -15.32 16.92 9.63
C ALA A 226 -14.43 16.34 10.73
N HIS A 227 -13.53 15.43 10.36
CA HIS A 227 -12.62 14.79 11.33
C HIS A 227 -11.62 15.77 11.95
N SER A 228 -11.08 16.73 11.18
CA SER A 228 -10.13 17.70 11.72
C SER A 228 -10.78 18.82 12.53
N SER A 229 -11.76 19.53 11.92
CA SER A 229 -12.30 20.75 12.51
C SER A 229 -13.35 20.50 13.59
N TYR A 230 -14.16 19.46 13.44
CA TYR A 230 -15.21 19.11 14.40
C TYR A 230 -14.85 17.90 15.25
N GLY A 231 -14.18 16.92 14.66
CA GLY A 231 -13.74 15.72 15.36
C GLY A 231 -12.44 15.89 16.14
N ASN A 232 -11.75 17.00 15.98
CA ASN A 232 -10.47 17.31 16.63
C ASN A 232 -9.42 16.19 16.47
N ASN A 233 -9.42 15.53 15.29
CA ASN A 233 -8.43 14.54 14.91
C ASN A 233 -7.45 15.15 13.90
N PRO A 234 -6.16 15.25 14.23
CA PRO A 234 -5.15 15.69 13.27
C PRO A 234 -5.13 14.78 12.06
N ASN A 235 -5.06 15.38 10.87
CA ASN A 235 -4.85 14.61 9.65
C ASN A 235 -3.77 15.25 8.75
N LEU A 236 -3.05 14.37 8.10
CA LEU A 236 -2.04 14.67 7.10
C LEU A 236 -2.50 14.09 5.76
N VAL A 237 -2.36 14.84 4.68
CA VAL A 237 -2.68 14.37 3.34
C VAL A 237 -1.40 14.14 2.55
N LEU A 238 -1.22 12.90 2.09
CA LEU A 238 -0.22 12.53 1.11
C LEU A 238 -0.87 12.57 -0.28
N GLU A 239 -0.67 13.68 -0.95
CA GLU A 239 -1.22 13.90 -2.27
C GLU A 239 -0.27 13.32 -3.32
N ILE A 240 -0.76 12.39 -4.14
CA ILE A 240 -0.02 11.78 -5.24
C ILE A 240 -0.66 12.12 -6.58
N ALA A 241 0.17 12.21 -7.61
CA ALA A 241 -0.27 12.73 -8.91
C ALA A 241 -1.31 11.84 -9.58
N ASP A 242 -1.04 10.55 -9.61
CA ASP A 242 -1.83 9.53 -10.29
C ASP A 242 -1.53 8.13 -9.73
N SER A 243 -2.09 7.09 -10.34
CA SER A 243 -1.85 5.69 -10.01
C SER A 243 -0.93 4.98 -11.00
N SER A 244 0.01 5.71 -11.62
CA SER A 244 1.00 5.11 -12.53
C SER A 244 2.06 4.30 -11.78
N PRO A 245 2.71 3.31 -12.43
CA PRO A 245 3.84 2.60 -11.85
C PRO A 245 4.95 3.53 -11.36
N LYS A 246 5.22 4.60 -12.11
CA LYS A 246 6.20 5.62 -11.74
C LYS A 246 5.86 6.32 -10.42
N THR A 247 4.59 6.69 -10.25
CA THR A 247 4.13 7.33 -9.00
C THR A 247 4.27 6.39 -7.80
N PHE A 248 3.94 5.09 -7.96
CA PHE A 248 4.15 4.10 -6.91
C PHE A 248 5.63 3.83 -6.61
N GLY A 249 6.49 3.89 -7.63
CA GLY A 249 7.94 3.82 -7.41
C GLY A 249 8.50 5.02 -6.65
N HIS A 250 7.85 6.19 -6.77
CA HIS A 250 8.24 7.41 -6.07
C HIS A 250 7.78 7.44 -4.61
N LEU A 251 6.66 6.76 -4.29
CA LEU A 251 6.03 6.73 -2.98
C LEU A 251 6.78 5.81 -2.00
#